data_fd6b6a126838637ed55f08e2c1bf7948
#
_entry.id   fd6b6a126838637ed55f08e2c1bf7948
#
_cell.length_a   1.000
_cell.length_b   1.000
_cell.length_c   1.000
_cell.angle_alpha   90.00
_cell.angle_beta   90.00
_cell.angle_gamma   90.00
#
_symmetry.space_group_name_H-M   'P 1'
#
loop_
_entity.id
_entity.type
_entity.pdbx_description
1 polymer ?
#
loop_
_entity_poly.entity_id
_entity_poly.type
_entity_poly.pdbx_seq_one_letter_code
_entity_poly.pdbx_strand_id
1 'polypeptide(L)'
;MATTYLTRTGATPTTSNKYTFSCWVKRGSIGTTETIFRTYSDGSNSAQLIFDSDDTFAFQDIVGGTTVTNLKPSNLFRDTGAWMNFIVQVDYTQATAADRAKIFINGAEVSYSATTVQSQNGASMLNTANNNALGSNRSNSSHYFTGSMTHANFIDGTAYPSSTFGEVDSTSGIWKAKT
;
A
#
# COMPACT_ATOMS: atom_id res chain seq x y z
N MET A 1 9.86 -10.18 19.27
CA MET A 1 9.25 -9.76 18.01
C MET A 1 10.35 -9.61 16.96
N ALA A 2 10.11 -10.06 15.73
CA ALA A 2 11.05 -9.82 14.64
C ALA A 2 11.14 -8.32 14.36
N THR A 3 12.35 -7.80 14.20
CA THR A 3 12.62 -6.39 13.87
C THR A 3 13.29 -6.28 12.49
N THR A 4 12.98 -7.24 11.61
CA THR A 4 13.56 -7.32 10.27
C THR A 4 12.75 -6.47 9.31
N TYR A 5 13.42 -5.64 8.54
CA TYR A 5 12.82 -4.80 7.51
C TYR A 5 13.86 -4.48 6.42
N LEU A 6 13.39 -4.06 5.27
CA LEU A 6 14.23 -3.60 4.16
C LEU A 6 14.10 -2.09 4.00
N THR A 7 15.19 -1.41 3.68
CA THR A 7 15.17 0.02 3.38
C THR A 7 15.85 0.33 2.06
N ARG A 8 15.35 1.36 1.41
CA ARG A 8 15.94 1.92 0.19
C ARG A 8 15.66 3.42 0.13
N THR A 9 16.63 4.21 -0.26
CA THR A 9 16.36 5.57 -0.72
C THR A 9 15.78 5.50 -2.14
N GLY A 10 14.64 6.11 -2.35
CA GLY A 10 14.00 6.20 -3.67
C GLY A 10 14.85 7.00 -4.65
N ALA A 11 14.77 6.67 -5.93
CA ALA A 11 15.25 7.54 -6.98
C ALA A 11 14.25 8.69 -7.22
N THR A 12 14.68 9.74 -7.93
CA THR A 12 13.74 10.76 -8.42
C THR A 12 12.71 10.09 -9.32
N PRO A 13 11.41 10.20 -8.99
CA PRO A 13 10.38 9.52 -9.75
C PRO A 13 10.20 10.16 -11.14
N THR A 14 9.71 9.36 -12.09
CA THR A 14 9.26 9.84 -13.40
C THR A 14 8.10 10.85 -13.21
N THR A 15 7.20 10.54 -12.29
CA THR A 15 6.15 11.44 -11.80
C THR A 15 5.70 11.00 -10.41
N SER A 16 5.56 11.95 -9.47
CA SER A 16 5.14 11.64 -8.11
C SER A 16 3.65 11.27 -7.98
N ASN A 17 2.85 11.48 -9.01
CA ASN A 17 1.39 11.36 -8.96
C ASN A 17 0.82 10.11 -9.66
N LYS A 18 1.69 9.22 -10.16
CA LYS A 18 1.28 7.99 -10.82
C LYS A 18 2.23 6.83 -10.48
N TYR A 19 1.70 5.76 -9.91
CA TYR A 19 2.48 4.58 -9.53
C TYR A 19 1.59 3.40 -9.17
N THR A 20 2.20 2.22 -9.01
CA THR A 20 1.53 1.03 -8.46
C THR A 20 2.45 0.37 -7.44
N PHE A 21 1.89 0.02 -6.29
CA PHE A 21 2.51 -0.88 -5.32
C PHE A 21 1.74 -2.19 -5.30
N SER A 22 2.43 -3.32 -5.28
CA SER A 22 1.84 -4.65 -5.10
C SER A 22 2.71 -5.47 -4.15
N CYS A 23 2.07 -6.19 -3.24
CA CYS A 23 2.75 -7.12 -2.34
C CYS A 23 1.82 -8.25 -1.94
N TRP A 24 2.35 -9.47 -1.87
CA TRP A 24 1.71 -10.57 -1.19
C TRP A 24 2.14 -10.59 0.26
N VAL A 25 1.19 -10.64 1.16
CA VAL A 25 1.43 -10.68 2.61
C VAL A 25 0.66 -11.83 3.25
N LYS A 26 1.28 -12.42 4.27
CA LYS A 26 0.65 -13.32 5.21
C LYS A 26 0.93 -12.77 6.60
N ARG A 27 -0.12 -12.36 7.32
CA ARG A 27 0.00 -11.77 8.66
C ARG A 27 0.45 -12.82 9.67
N GLY A 28 1.30 -12.42 10.61
CA GLY A 28 1.73 -13.27 11.73
C GLY A 28 1.06 -12.87 13.05
N SER A 29 0.46 -11.68 13.14
CA SER A 29 -0.28 -11.20 14.30
C SER A 29 -1.49 -10.37 13.89
N ILE A 30 -2.42 -10.18 14.84
CA ILE A 30 -3.61 -9.34 14.73
C ILE A 30 -3.70 -8.43 15.94
N GLY A 31 -4.56 -7.41 15.87
CA GLY A 31 -4.78 -6.47 16.96
C GLY A 31 -3.62 -5.52 17.23
N THR A 32 -2.67 -5.39 16.30
CA THR A 32 -1.50 -4.51 16.40
C THR A 32 -1.32 -3.70 15.13
N THR A 33 -0.83 -2.47 15.27
CA THR A 33 -0.48 -1.67 14.10
C THR A 33 0.82 -2.18 13.48
N GLU A 34 0.77 -2.52 12.18
CA GLU A 34 1.88 -3.09 11.43
C GLU A 34 2.03 -2.38 10.09
N THR A 35 3.26 -1.99 9.75
CA THR A 35 3.56 -1.29 8.49
C THR A 35 4.02 -2.28 7.43
N ILE A 36 3.32 -2.31 6.30
CA ILE A 36 3.74 -3.05 5.10
C ILE A 36 4.82 -2.25 4.36
N PHE A 37 4.49 -1.01 3.98
CA PHE A 37 5.39 -0.13 3.24
C PHE A 37 5.23 1.30 3.70
N ARG A 38 6.32 2.03 3.81
CA ARG A 38 6.30 3.45 4.17
C ARG A 38 7.38 4.23 3.45
N THR A 39 7.01 5.44 3.02
CA THR A 39 7.92 6.52 2.65
C THR A 39 7.84 7.60 3.71
N TYR A 40 8.98 8.10 4.16
CA TYR A 40 9.05 9.09 5.22
C TYR A 40 10.13 10.14 4.91
N SER A 41 9.75 11.40 4.94
CA SER A 41 10.64 12.56 4.94
C SER A 41 10.72 13.18 6.33
N ASP A 42 9.55 13.57 6.87
CA ASP A 42 9.40 14.21 8.18
C ASP A 42 7.97 14.01 8.71
N GLY A 43 7.64 14.63 9.85
CA GLY A 43 6.31 14.50 10.48
C GLY A 43 5.15 15.05 9.66
N SER A 44 5.40 15.95 8.71
CA SER A 44 4.40 16.56 7.83
C SER A 44 4.37 15.92 6.44
N ASN A 45 5.32 15.06 6.12
CA ASN A 45 5.49 14.49 4.77
C ASN A 45 5.82 13.01 4.87
N SER A 46 4.81 12.18 4.72
CA SER A 46 4.94 10.72 4.75
C SER A 46 3.78 10.03 4.05
N ALA A 47 4.00 8.80 3.60
CA ALA A 47 2.93 7.93 3.11
C ALA A 47 3.15 6.50 3.59
N GLN A 48 2.06 5.77 3.80
CA GLN A 48 2.15 4.43 4.37
C GLN A 48 1.01 3.49 3.95
N LEU A 49 1.35 2.22 3.92
CA LEU A 49 0.44 1.09 3.81
C LEU A 49 0.54 0.32 5.12
N ILE A 50 -0.55 0.27 5.88
CA ILE A 50 -0.55 -0.28 7.23
C ILE A 50 -1.74 -1.20 7.47
N PHE A 51 -1.58 -2.15 8.40
CA PHE A 51 -2.69 -2.68 9.17
C PHE A 51 -2.80 -1.89 10.47
N ASP A 52 -3.99 -1.41 10.79
CA ASP A 52 -4.28 -0.77 12.06
C ASP A 52 -4.54 -1.81 13.16
N SER A 53 -4.53 -1.38 14.44
CA SER A 53 -4.80 -2.25 15.59
C SER A 53 -6.24 -2.80 15.63
N ASP A 54 -7.14 -2.29 14.82
CA ASP A 54 -8.49 -2.80 14.59
C ASP A 54 -8.57 -3.86 13.47
N ASP A 55 -7.41 -4.26 12.92
CA ASP A 55 -7.24 -5.20 11.81
C ASP A 55 -7.77 -4.72 10.46
N THR A 56 -8.01 -3.42 10.29
CA THR A 56 -8.27 -2.82 9.00
C THR A 56 -6.97 -2.52 8.26
N PHE A 57 -7.02 -2.45 6.95
CA PHE A 57 -5.91 -1.96 6.12
C PHE A 57 -6.13 -0.48 5.80
N ALA A 58 -5.06 0.29 5.67
CA ALA A 58 -5.14 1.68 5.20
C ALA A 58 -3.97 2.03 4.27
N PHE A 59 -4.29 2.79 3.22
CA PHE A 59 -3.34 3.60 2.47
C PHE A 59 -3.52 5.06 2.88
N GLN A 60 -2.47 5.65 3.44
CA GLN A 60 -2.46 7.04 3.88
C GLN A 60 -1.31 7.79 3.22
N ASP A 61 -1.58 9.03 2.78
CA ASP A 61 -0.62 9.95 2.18
C ASP A 61 -0.78 11.34 2.80
N ILE A 62 0.30 11.85 3.38
CA ILE A 62 0.37 13.13 4.10
C ILE A 62 1.37 14.03 3.39
N VAL A 63 0.89 15.18 2.92
CA VAL A 63 1.69 16.19 2.22
C VAL A 63 1.50 17.53 2.91
N GLY A 64 2.59 18.15 3.36
CA GLY A 64 2.55 19.44 4.04
C GLY A 64 1.69 19.45 5.31
N GLY A 65 1.66 18.35 6.06
CA GLY A 65 0.86 18.20 7.28
C GLY A 65 -0.63 17.88 7.03
N THR A 66 -1.05 17.79 5.77
CA THR A 66 -2.44 17.46 5.41
C THR A 66 -2.53 16.02 4.91
N THR A 67 -3.47 15.24 5.43
CA THR A 67 -3.80 13.93 4.88
C THR A 67 -4.55 14.12 3.56
N VAL A 68 -3.82 13.98 2.46
CA VAL A 68 -4.34 14.18 1.10
C VAL A 68 -4.99 12.92 0.53
N THR A 69 -4.57 11.74 0.99
CA THR A 69 -5.23 10.47 0.67
C THR A 69 -5.35 9.62 1.93
N ASN A 70 -6.54 9.07 2.14
CA ASN A 70 -6.81 8.06 3.15
C ASN A 70 -7.85 7.10 2.60
N LEU A 71 -7.41 5.94 2.14
CA LEU A 71 -8.28 4.86 1.67
C LEU A 71 -8.25 3.74 2.69
N LYS A 72 -9.40 3.45 3.29
CA LYS A 72 -9.56 2.39 4.28
C LYS A 72 -10.65 1.41 3.80
N PRO A 73 -10.28 0.20 3.37
CA PRO A 73 -11.25 -0.83 3.03
C PRO A 73 -12.21 -1.14 4.18
N SER A 74 -13.43 -1.55 3.84
CA SER A 74 -14.44 -1.95 4.83
C SER A 74 -14.16 -3.32 5.45
N ASN A 75 -13.19 -4.06 4.89
CA ASN A 75 -12.85 -5.42 5.32
C ASN A 75 -11.94 -5.43 6.56
N LEU A 76 -12.09 -6.48 7.38
CA LEU A 76 -11.14 -6.82 8.44
C LEU A 76 -10.23 -7.96 7.97
N PHE A 77 -8.92 -7.84 8.24
CA PHE A 77 -7.90 -8.79 7.77
C PHE A 77 -7.36 -9.61 8.94
N ARG A 78 -8.16 -10.55 9.46
CA ARG A 78 -7.87 -11.35 10.67
C ARG A 78 -7.37 -12.76 10.40
N ASP A 79 -7.27 -13.17 9.13
CA ASP A 79 -6.76 -14.49 8.79
C ASP A 79 -5.22 -14.46 8.73
N THR A 80 -4.58 -15.12 9.70
CA THR A 80 -3.13 -15.29 9.77
C THR A 80 -2.63 -16.51 9.00
N GLY A 81 -3.52 -17.34 8.47
CA GLY A 81 -3.22 -18.54 7.68
C GLY A 81 -3.10 -18.27 6.18
N ALA A 82 -3.79 -17.26 5.67
CA ALA A 82 -3.90 -17.00 4.25
C ALA A 82 -2.86 -16.00 3.73
N TRP A 83 -2.38 -16.24 2.51
CA TRP A 83 -1.71 -15.23 1.71
C TRP A 83 -2.74 -14.34 1.04
N MET A 84 -2.52 -13.03 1.11
CA MET A 84 -3.35 -12.01 0.48
C MET A 84 -2.49 -11.09 -0.38
N ASN A 85 -2.94 -10.78 -1.58
CA ASN A 85 -2.29 -9.81 -2.46
C ASN A 85 -2.94 -8.44 -2.27
N PHE A 86 -2.17 -7.46 -1.85
CA PHE A 86 -2.56 -6.06 -1.74
C PHE A 86 -1.94 -5.28 -2.89
N ILE A 87 -2.78 -4.54 -3.61
CA ILE A 87 -2.35 -3.66 -4.70
C ILE A 87 -2.92 -2.27 -4.43
N VAL A 88 -2.07 -1.26 -4.45
CA VAL A 88 -2.45 0.15 -4.42
C VAL A 88 -2.07 0.77 -5.76
N GLN A 89 -3.09 1.15 -6.52
CA GLN A 89 -2.96 1.80 -7.81
C GLN A 89 -3.25 3.29 -7.63
N VAL A 90 -2.35 4.14 -8.08
CA VAL A 90 -2.50 5.60 -8.01
C VAL A 90 -2.30 6.23 -9.38
N ASP A 91 -3.27 7.06 -9.77
CA ASP A 91 -3.18 7.96 -10.91
C ASP A 91 -3.93 9.26 -10.59
N TYR A 92 -3.27 10.16 -9.91
CA TYR A 92 -3.89 11.45 -9.54
C TYR A 92 -4.14 12.39 -10.73
N THR A 93 -3.77 12.00 -11.95
CA THR A 93 -4.12 12.78 -13.16
C THR A 93 -5.58 12.63 -13.57
N GLN A 94 -6.28 11.62 -13.05
CA GLN A 94 -7.67 11.33 -13.38
C GLN A 94 -8.61 12.46 -12.95
N ALA A 95 -9.56 12.80 -13.83
CA ALA A 95 -10.57 13.82 -13.54
C ALA A 95 -11.51 13.39 -12.41
N THR A 96 -11.98 12.12 -12.46
CA THR A 96 -12.87 11.53 -11.46
C THR A 96 -12.08 11.16 -10.20
N ALA A 97 -12.51 11.64 -9.04
CA ALA A 97 -11.81 11.37 -7.77
C ALA A 97 -11.71 9.88 -7.46
N ALA A 98 -12.76 9.11 -7.71
CA ALA A 98 -12.78 7.66 -7.47
C ALA A 98 -11.76 6.86 -8.33
N ASP A 99 -11.31 7.45 -9.43
CA ASP A 99 -10.33 6.80 -10.33
C ASP A 99 -8.87 7.17 -10.00
N ARG A 100 -8.65 8.11 -9.06
CA ARG A 100 -7.30 8.60 -8.73
C ARG A 100 -6.49 7.66 -7.86
N ALA A 101 -7.16 6.91 -6.97
CA ALA A 101 -6.49 5.94 -6.12
C ALA A 101 -7.43 4.78 -5.82
N LYS A 102 -6.95 3.55 -5.99
CA LYS A 102 -7.71 2.31 -5.81
C LYS A 102 -6.89 1.28 -5.05
N ILE A 103 -7.58 0.49 -4.23
CA ILE A 103 -7.01 -0.68 -3.56
C ILE A 103 -7.68 -1.92 -4.13
N PHE A 104 -6.86 -2.92 -4.46
CA PHE A 104 -7.33 -4.25 -4.85
C PHE A 104 -6.81 -5.27 -3.85
N ILE A 105 -7.68 -6.19 -3.46
CA ILE A 105 -7.32 -7.34 -2.62
C ILE A 105 -7.62 -8.60 -3.41
N ASN A 106 -6.61 -9.44 -3.62
CA ASN A 106 -6.72 -10.66 -4.43
C ASN A 106 -7.38 -10.38 -5.80
N GLY A 107 -6.95 -9.30 -6.46
CA GLY A 107 -7.39 -8.90 -7.78
C GLY A 107 -8.70 -8.11 -7.85
N ALA A 108 -9.53 -8.12 -6.81
CA ALA A 108 -10.81 -7.41 -6.77
C ALA A 108 -10.65 -6.02 -6.13
N GLU A 109 -11.25 -5.00 -6.75
CA GLU A 109 -11.35 -3.67 -6.14
C GLU A 109 -12.25 -3.73 -4.90
N VAL A 110 -11.84 -3.06 -3.82
CA VAL A 110 -12.56 -3.07 -2.55
C VAL A 110 -13.46 -1.86 -2.39
N SER A 111 -14.52 -2.00 -1.56
CA SER A 111 -15.28 -0.86 -1.04
C SER A 111 -14.59 -0.28 0.19
N TYR A 112 -14.82 1.02 0.45
CA TYR A 112 -14.13 1.77 1.50
C TYR A 112 -15.08 2.18 2.62
N SER A 113 -14.61 2.09 3.86
CA SER A 113 -15.24 2.68 5.05
C SER A 113 -14.82 4.15 5.25
N ALA A 114 -13.65 4.53 4.75
CA ALA A 114 -13.19 5.91 4.70
C ALA A 114 -12.50 6.19 3.36
N THR A 115 -12.83 7.32 2.75
CA THR A 115 -12.31 7.74 1.46
C THR A 115 -11.99 9.23 1.47
N THR A 116 -10.71 9.55 1.43
CA THR A 116 -10.18 10.86 1.05
C THR A 116 -9.17 10.62 -0.03
N VAL A 117 -9.20 11.38 -1.11
CA VAL A 117 -8.31 11.20 -2.25
C VAL A 117 -7.73 12.55 -2.67
N GLN A 118 -6.44 12.56 -2.94
CA GLN A 118 -5.69 13.71 -3.42
C GLN A 118 -6.41 14.42 -4.59
N SER A 119 -6.27 15.74 -4.65
CA SER A 119 -6.75 16.55 -5.76
C SER A 119 -6.13 16.12 -7.09
N GLN A 120 -6.79 16.44 -8.20
CA GLN A 120 -6.25 16.16 -9.53
C GLN A 120 -4.88 16.82 -9.71
N ASN A 121 -3.93 16.07 -10.26
CA ASN A 121 -2.53 16.45 -10.48
C ASN A 121 -1.73 16.72 -9.19
N GLY A 122 -2.28 16.44 -8.01
CA GLY A 122 -1.55 16.56 -6.75
C GLY A 122 -0.40 15.55 -6.65
N ALA A 123 0.59 15.87 -5.83
CA ALA A 123 1.74 14.99 -5.58
C ALA A 123 1.42 13.95 -4.50
N SER A 124 2.12 12.82 -4.53
CA SER A 124 2.13 11.80 -3.49
C SER A 124 3.50 11.76 -2.81
N MET A 125 3.49 11.48 -1.51
CA MET A 125 4.73 11.20 -0.79
C MET A 125 5.21 9.75 -0.99
N LEU A 126 4.34 8.82 -1.37
CA LEU A 126 4.75 7.43 -1.54
C LEU A 126 5.75 7.24 -2.68
N ASN A 127 5.61 8.01 -3.76
CA ASN A 127 6.49 7.98 -4.92
C ASN A 127 7.41 9.22 -4.95
N THR A 128 8.40 9.22 -4.10
CA THR A 128 9.40 10.31 -4.00
C THR A 128 10.80 9.76 -3.76
N ALA A 129 11.82 10.63 -3.95
CA ALA A 129 13.23 10.32 -3.69
C ALA A 129 13.57 10.29 -2.17
N ASN A 130 12.62 9.87 -1.34
CA ASN A 130 12.79 9.78 0.11
C ASN A 130 13.12 8.34 0.54
N ASN A 131 13.34 8.19 1.84
CA ASN A 131 13.61 6.89 2.42
C ASN A 131 12.35 6.02 2.47
N ASN A 132 12.43 4.86 1.85
CA ASN A 132 11.39 3.84 1.86
C ASN A 132 11.76 2.71 2.83
N ALA A 133 10.75 2.14 3.49
CA ALA A 133 10.89 0.94 4.30
C ALA A 133 9.79 -0.07 3.95
N LEU A 134 10.17 -1.33 3.80
CA LEU A 134 9.27 -2.47 3.69
C LEU A 134 9.31 -3.24 5.00
N GLY A 135 8.17 -3.38 5.67
CA GLY A 135 8.04 -4.13 6.93
C GLY A 135 8.30 -3.33 8.21
N SER A 136 8.40 -1.99 8.16
CA SER A 136 8.51 -1.18 9.38
C SER A 136 8.04 0.26 9.20
N ASN A 137 7.63 0.87 10.32
CA ASN A 137 7.48 2.31 10.43
C ASN A 137 8.86 2.93 10.75
N ARG A 138 9.57 3.37 9.73
CA ARG A 138 10.94 3.83 9.84
C ARG A 138 11.14 5.07 10.75
N SER A 139 10.09 5.87 10.98
CA SER A 139 10.24 7.13 11.71
C SER A 139 10.62 6.96 13.18
N ASN A 140 10.25 5.85 13.80
CA ASN A 140 10.46 5.60 15.23
C ASN A 140 10.81 4.13 15.56
N SER A 141 11.24 3.35 14.58
CA SER A 141 11.59 1.93 14.74
C SER A 141 10.48 1.13 15.45
N SER A 142 9.25 1.35 15.04
CA SER A 142 8.05 0.67 15.57
C SER A 142 7.17 0.12 14.45
N HIS A 143 6.04 -0.50 14.79
CA HIS A 143 5.06 -1.04 13.86
C HIS A 143 5.67 -2.00 12.83
N TYR A 144 6.60 -2.84 13.31
CA TYR A 144 7.20 -3.86 12.45
C TYR A 144 6.13 -4.83 11.96
N PHE A 145 6.20 -5.20 10.69
CA PHE A 145 5.34 -6.23 10.16
C PHE A 145 5.76 -7.60 10.70
N THR A 146 4.79 -8.29 11.27
CA THR A 146 4.96 -9.65 11.80
C THR A 146 4.31 -10.62 10.82
N GLY A 147 5.10 -11.44 10.15
CA GLY A 147 4.59 -12.36 9.14
C GLY A 147 5.54 -12.53 7.97
N SER A 148 5.00 -12.85 6.82
CA SER A 148 5.77 -13.08 5.60
C SER A 148 5.31 -12.17 4.47
N MET A 149 6.24 -11.71 3.66
CA MET A 149 6.00 -10.91 2.45
C MET A 149 6.71 -11.53 1.27
N THR A 150 6.11 -11.44 0.10
CA THR A 150 6.72 -11.85 -1.18
C THR A 150 6.17 -11.02 -2.33
N HIS A 151 6.85 -11.03 -3.48
CA HIS A 151 6.45 -10.31 -4.69
C HIS A 151 6.13 -8.82 -4.40
N ALA A 152 6.96 -8.16 -3.58
CA ALA A 152 6.85 -6.73 -3.35
C ALA A 152 7.39 -5.98 -4.57
N ASN A 153 6.50 -5.27 -5.26
CA ASN A 153 6.79 -4.49 -6.45
C ASN A 153 6.37 -3.04 -6.22
N PHE A 154 7.25 -2.10 -6.51
CA PHE A 154 6.92 -0.69 -6.62
C PHE A 154 7.26 -0.20 -8.02
N ILE A 155 6.27 0.30 -8.75
CA ILE A 155 6.41 0.68 -10.16
C ILE A 155 6.08 2.16 -10.29
N ASP A 156 7.09 2.94 -10.63
CA ASP A 156 7.00 4.37 -10.88
C ASP A 156 6.36 4.66 -12.24
N GLY A 157 5.61 5.75 -12.32
CA GLY A 157 5.10 6.34 -13.56
C GLY A 157 3.90 5.63 -14.19
N THR A 158 3.45 4.48 -13.64
CA THR A 158 2.37 3.71 -14.26
C THR A 158 1.38 3.17 -13.23
N ALA A 159 0.08 3.37 -13.50
CA ALA A 159 -1.03 2.79 -12.77
C ALA A 159 -1.45 1.46 -13.43
N TYR A 160 -0.80 0.36 -13.07
CA TYR A 160 -1.10 -0.95 -13.63
C TYR A 160 -2.38 -1.56 -13.05
N PRO A 161 -3.17 -2.28 -13.86
CA PRO A 161 -4.32 -3.03 -13.36
C PRO A 161 -3.89 -4.21 -12.49
N SER A 162 -4.79 -4.69 -11.63
CA SER A 162 -4.51 -5.81 -10.72
C SER A 162 -4.08 -7.08 -11.47
N SER A 163 -4.60 -7.30 -12.67
CA SER A 163 -4.27 -8.44 -13.55
C SER A 163 -2.79 -8.48 -14.00
N THR A 164 -2.02 -7.42 -13.77
CA THR A 164 -0.56 -7.43 -13.99
C THR A 164 0.15 -8.29 -12.96
N PHE A 165 -0.34 -8.37 -11.73
CA PHE A 165 0.34 -8.98 -10.59
C PHE A 165 -0.20 -10.37 -10.23
N GLY A 166 -1.35 -10.72 -10.76
CA GLY A 166 -1.98 -12.00 -10.49
C GLY A 166 -3.04 -12.35 -11.51
N GLU A 167 -3.56 -13.54 -11.36
CA GLU A 167 -4.67 -14.07 -12.17
C GLU A 167 -5.51 -15.04 -11.35
N VAL A 168 -6.74 -15.26 -11.78
CA VAL A 168 -7.59 -16.31 -11.19
C VAL A 168 -7.16 -17.65 -11.75
N ASP A 169 -6.84 -18.59 -10.89
CA ASP A 169 -6.58 -19.96 -11.30
C ASP A 169 -7.87 -20.60 -11.83
N SER A 170 -7.86 -21.06 -13.07
CA SER A 170 -9.06 -21.57 -13.75
C SER A 170 -9.64 -22.85 -13.15
N THR A 171 -8.84 -23.58 -12.36
CA THR A 171 -9.27 -24.85 -11.74
C THR A 171 -9.83 -24.62 -10.34
N SER A 172 -9.17 -23.80 -9.54
CA SER A 172 -9.55 -23.57 -8.13
C SER A 172 -10.39 -22.32 -7.90
N GLY A 173 -10.41 -21.38 -8.86
CA GLY A 173 -11.01 -20.06 -8.70
C GLY A 173 -10.24 -19.13 -7.76
N ILE A 174 -9.07 -19.53 -7.29
CA ILE A 174 -8.26 -18.75 -6.33
C ILE A 174 -7.36 -17.79 -7.09
N TRP A 175 -7.23 -16.57 -6.55
CA TRP A 175 -6.26 -15.59 -7.03
C TRP A 175 -4.84 -16.06 -6.70
N LYS A 176 -3.97 -16.13 -7.71
CA LYS A 176 -2.57 -16.53 -7.59
C LYS A 176 -1.63 -15.48 -8.21
N ALA A 177 -0.39 -15.47 -7.78
CA ALA A 177 0.63 -14.63 -8.38
C ALA A 177 0.86 -15.03 -9.84
N LYS A 178 1.01 -14.02 -10.70
CA LYS A 178 1.41 -14.22 -12.09
C LYS A 178 2.93 -14.41 -12.13
N THR A 179 3.39 -15.43 -12.82
CA THR A 179 4.81 -15.76 -12.99
C THR A 179 5.30 -15.25 -14.33
#